data_a4526db05e8cd1440f2f89dd4ff04dd9
#
_entry.id   a4526db05e8cd1440f2f89dd4ff04dd9
#
_cell.length_a   1.000
_cell.length_b   1.000
_cell.length_c   1.000
_cell.angle_alpha   90.00
_cell.angle_beta   90.00
_cell.angle_gamma   90.00
#
_symmetry.space_group_name_H-M   'P 1'
#
loop_
_entity.id
_entity.type
_entity.pdbx_description
1 polymer ?
#
loop_
_entity_poly.entity_id
_entity_poly.type
_entity_poly.pdbx_seq_one_letter_code
_entity_poly.pdbx_strand_id
1 'polypeptide(L)'
;MAQIRPFRAYRPCQGMEKRIAALPYDVYNREEACEVVKKNPDSFLAVDRAETQFGEEVDTYADCVYEKADQLLREKIQEGKFVQDPTPCFYLYELTMDGNSQTGVVACASIDDYRNNVIKKHENTRADKEEDRIRHVDTCSMQTGPIFLAYRVKEELQNKIGEIKTQAPVYDFVSEDGIEHRVWVISEAADVAMIEAVKVGLKRREQHPDYTGEEEFNYFLSVIFPDEELQILDYNRVVKDLNGLDVDAFLAAIEDHFMIEKKGRIPYRPEKKGAFGMFLEDEWYCLTAKKEIRSEDAVEGLDVSLLQNYLLNPVLGIEDPKTDKRIDFVGGIRGLAELERRVHTDMKVAFSMYPTSIGELFAVADAGRLMPPKSTWFEPKLRSGLFLHEIER
;
A
#
# COMPACT_ATOMS: atom_id res chain seq x y z
N MET A 1 -12.23 -10.87 18.48
CA MET A 1 -12.56 -9.82 17.49
C MET A 1 -11.65 -8.66 17.78
N ALA A 2 -11.14 -8.03 16.74
CA ALA A 2 -10.33 -6.83 16.92
C ALA A 2 -11.19 -5.69 17.49
N GLN A 3 -10.58 -4.81 18.26
CA GLN A 3 -11.23 -3.67 18.88
C GLN A 3 -10.91 -2.40 18.11
N ILE A 4 -11.93 -1.64 17.73
CA ILE A 4 -11.76 -0.30 17.19
C ILE A 4 -12.63 0.71 17.91
N ARG A 5 -12.31 1.98 17.71
CA ARG A 5 -13.09 3.07 18.28
C ARG A 5 -13.25 4.25 17.32
N PRO A 6 -14.28 5.07 17.51
CA PRO A 6 -14.40 6.35 16.85
C PRO A 6 -13.30 7.29 17.33
N PHE A 7 -12.97 8.29 16.52
CA PHE A 7 -11.98 9.29 16.85
C PHE A 7 -12.38 10.67 16.32
N ARG A 8 -11.75 11.71 16.86
CA ARG A 8 -11.97 13.07 16.40
C ARG A 8 -10.97 13.41 15.28
N ALA A 9 -11.32 13.06 14.03
CA ALA A 9 -10.44 13.33 12.92
C ALA A 9 -10.22 14.83 12.70
N TYR A 10 -8.99 15.22 12.35
CA TYR A 10 -8.79 16.42 11.57
C TYR A 10 -9.04 16.06 10.10
N ARG A 11 -9.94 16.82 9.47
CA ARG A 11 -10.34 16.61 8.07
C ARG A 11 -10.21 17.93 7.29
N PRO A 12 -10.00 17.90 5.96
CA PRO A 12 -10.05 19.10 5.13
C PRO A 12 -11.32 19.92 5.41
N CYS A 13 -11.20 21.23 5.47
CA CYS A 13 -12.40 22.07 5.46
C CYS A 13 -13.13 21.92 4.11
N GLN A 14 -14.45 22.15 4.11
CA GLN A 14 -15.30 21.98 2.93
C GLN A 14 -14.74 22.72 1.72
N GLY A 15 -14.59 22.02 0.60
CA GLY A 15 -14.06 22.55 -0.66
C GLY A 15 -12.53 22.49 -0.80
N MET A 16 -11.81 22.04 0.24
CA MET A 16 -10.36 21.83 0.18
C MET A 16 -9.96 20.35 0.00
N GLU A 17 -10.88 19.42 0.15
CA GLU A 17 -10.65 17.98 0.11
C GLU A 17 -9.90 17.52 -1.15
N LYS A 18 -10.32 17.97 -2.32
CA LYS A 18 -9.68 17.66 -3.60
C LYS A 18 -8.25 18.22 -3.70
N ARG A 19 -7.99 19.39 -3.10
CA ARG A 19 -6.66 20.02 -3.15
C ARG A 19 -5.69 19.43 -2.14
N ILE A 20 -6.21 18.96 -1.01
CA ILE A 20 -5.42 18.42 0.10
C ILE A 20 -5.11 16.95 -0.14
N ALA A 21 -6.10 16.15 -0.53
CA ALA A 21 -5.95 14.71 -0.74
C ALA A 21 -4.76 14.37 -1.66
N ALA A 22 -3.83 13.57 -1.17
CA ALA A 22 -2.62 13.19 -1.87
C ALA A 22 -2.47 11.67 -1.99
N LEU A 23 -1.84 11.20 -3.04
CA LEU A 23 -1.37 9.81 -3.11
C LEU A 23 -0.36 9.53 -2.00
N PRO A 24 -0.22 8.28 -1.54
CA PRO A 24 0.75 7.92 -0.51
C PRO A 24 2.18 8.36 -0.86
N TYR A 25 2.94 8.70 0.16
CA TYR A 25 4.29 9.27 0.07
C TYR A 25 5.27 8.44 -0.79
N ASP A 26 5.07 7.13 -0.88
CA ASP A 26 5.94 6.18 -1.58
C ASP A 26 5.61 5.98 -3.07
N VAL A 27 4.56 6.63 -3.56
CA VAL A 27 4.17 6.59 -4.98
C VAL A 27 5.12 7.42 -5.84
N TYR A 28 5.70 8.49 -5.27
CA TYR A 28 6.55 9.44 -5.98
C TYR A 28 8.02 9.32 -5.60
N ASN A 29 8.92 9.49 -6.58
CA ASN A 29 10.29 9.83 -6.27
C ASN A 29 10.40 11.30 -5.83
N ARG A 30 11.60 11.78 -5.42
CA ARG A 30 11.79 13.14 -4.90
C ARG A 30 11.45 14.22 -5.93
N GLU A 31 11.92 14.05 -7.17
CA GLU A 31 11.69 15.01 -8.25
C GLU A 31 10.20 15.14 -8.57
N GLU A 32 9.51 14.02 -8.75
CA GLU A 32 8.07 13.96 -8.97
C GLU A 32 7.29 14.60 -7.80
N ALA A 33 7.67 14.33 -6.57
CA ALA A 33 7.05 14.94 -5.38
C ALA A 33 7.23 16.46 -5.37
N CYS A 34 8.43 16.97 -5.70
CA CYS A 34 8.69 18.40 -5.83
C CYS A 34 7.80 19.05 -6.89
N GLU A 35 7.60 18.40 -8.04
CA GLU A 35 6.71 18.92 -9.10
C GLU A 35 5.24 18.97 -8.64
N VAL A 36 4.75 17.93 -7.96
CA VAL A 36 3.39 17.90 -7.43
C VAL A 36 3.17 19.01 -6.41
N VAL A 37 4.06 19.15 -5.45
CA VAL A 37 3.98 20.19 -4.40
C VAL A 37 4.10 21.60 -4.99
N LYS A 38 4.95 21.78 -6.00
CA LYS A 38 5.08 23.08 -6.69
C LYS A 38 3.80 23.48 -7.44
N LYS A 39 3.12 22.51 -8.05
CA LYS A 39 1.83 22.74 -8.75
C LYS A 39 0.68 22.97 -7.76
N ASN A 40 0.68 22.30 -6.64
CA ASN A 40 -0.36 22.37 -5.61
C ASN A 40 0.27 22.41 -4.19
N PRO A 41 0.61 23.61 -3.67
CA PRO A 41 1.19 23.77 -2.33
C PRO A 41 0.24 23.35 -1.19
N ASP A 42 -1.06 23.22 -1.47
CA ASP A 42 -2.04 22.75 -0.48
C ASP A 42 -2.04 21.23 -0.36
N SER A 43 -1.49 20.50 -1.33
CA SER A 43 -1.40 19.04 -1.30
C SER A 43 -0.79 18.54 0.02
N PHE A 44 -1.38 17.51 0.59
CA PHE A 44 -0.85 16.87 1.79
C PHE A 44 0.53 16.23 1.57
N LEU A 45 0.87 15.98 0.31
CA LEU A 45 2.21 15.50 -0.06
C LEU A 45 3.32 16.43 0.44
N ALA A 46 3.06 17.74 0.57
CA ALA A 46 4.02 18.69 1.14
C ALA A 46 4.36 18.39 2.61
N VAL A 47 3.46 17.76 3.36
CA VAL A 47 3.65 17.29 4.74
C VAL A 47 4.30 15.92 4.75
N ASP A 48 3.77 14.96 3.98
CA ASP A 48 4.29 13.58 3.92
C ASP A 48 5.70 13.49 3.30
N ARG A 49 6.07 14.43 2.43
CA ARG A 49 7.33 14.55 1.71
C ARG A 49 7.93 15.95 1.91
N ALA A 50 8.16 16.31 3.20
CA ALA A 50 8.60 17.65 3.57
C ALA A 50 10.00 18.02 3.06
N GLU A 51 10.81 17.04 2.63
CA GLU A 51 12.08 17.29 1.91
C GLU A 51 11.88 18.06 0.59
N THR A 52 10.66 18.12 0.06
CA THR A 52 10.30 18.95 -1.11
C THR A 52 10.44 20.45 -0.85
N GLN A 53 10.56 20.86 0.43
CA GLN A 53 10.77 22.24 0.84
C GLN A 53 12.26 22.63 0.90
N PHE A 54 13.17 21.71 0.63
CA PHE A 54 14.62 21.89 0.73
C PHE A 54 15.29 21.60 -0.61
N GLY A 55 16.50 22.12 -0.79
CA GLY A 55 17.36 21.75 -1.93
C GLY A 55 17.83 20.28 -1.89
N GLU A 56 18.40 19.83 -2.98
CA GLU A 56 18.83 18.43 -3.15
C GLU A 56 19.97 18.03 -2.17
N GLU A 57 20.68 19.01 -1.61
CA GLU A 57 21.76 18.83 -0.64
C GLU A 57 21.25 18.33 0.72
N VAL A 58 19.98 18.50 1.03
CA VAL A 58 19.39 18.03 2.30
C VAL A 58 18.95 16.58 2.15
N ASP A 59 19.45 15.74 3.06
CA ASP A 59 19.04 14.34 3.12
C ASP A 59 17.54 14.22 3.42
N THR A 60 16.84 13.35 2.70
CA THR A 60 15.39 13.11 2.86
C THR A 60 15.00 12.71 4.29
N TYR A 61 15.93 12.10 5.02
CA TYR A 61 15.71 11.61 6.38
C TYR A 61 16.38 12.46 7.47
N ALA A 62 16.78 13.69 7.14
CA ALA A 62 17.32 14.62 8.13
C ALA A 62 16.27 15.10 9.13
N ASP A 63 16.65 15.40 10.39
CA ASP A 63 15.73 15.82 11.44
C ASP A 63 14.93 17.07 11.04
N CYS A 64 15.58 18.05 10.39
CA CYS A 64 14.92 19.26 9.91
C CYS A 64 13.76 19.00 8.92
N VAL A 65 13.76 17.86 8.22
CA VAL A 65 12.66 17.48 7.33
C VAL A 65 11.41 17.09 8.12
N TYR A 66 11.56 16.34 9.20
CA TYR A 66 10.44 15.98 10.08
C TYR A 66 9.92 17.18 10.87
N GLU A 67 10.81 18.05 11.34
CA GLU A 67 10.42 19.34 11.96
C GLU A 67 9.63 20.21 10.99
N LYS A 68 10.02 20.23 9.71
CA LYS A 68 9.30 20.94 8.65
C LYS A 68 7.93 20.32 8.37
N ALA A 69 7.80 19.01 8.44
CA ALA A 69 6.51 18.32 8.32
C ALA A 69 5.54 18.75 9.43
N ASP A 70 5.96 18.75 10.71
CA ASP A 70 5.14 19.24 11.82
C ASP A 70 4.78 20.73 11.65
N GLN A 71 5.75 21.56 11.27
CA GLN A 71 5.50 22.98 11.00
C GLN A 71 4.39 23.17 9.95
N LEU A 72 4.53 22.54 8.79
CA LEU A 72 3.55 22.65 7.69
C LEU A 72 2.17 22.15 8.11
N LEU A 73 2.12 21.06 8.87
CA LEU A 73 0.88 20.50 9.38
C LEU A 73 0.18 21.49 10.33
N ARG A 74 0.92 22.06 11.30
CA ARG A 74 0.37 23.05 12.24
C ARG A 74 -0.07 24.33 11.51
N GLU A 75 0.69 24.80 10.54
CA GLU A 75 0.32 25.95 9.72
C GLU A 75 -1.01 25.70 8.99
N LYS A 76 -1.18 24.55 8.33
CA LYS A 76 -2.43 24.20 7.65
C LYS A 76 -3.64 24.12 8.61
N ILE A 77 -3.45 23.64 9.83
CA ILE A 77 -4.49 23.61 10.88
C ILE A 77 -4.82 25.04 11.32
N GLN A 78 -3.82 25.87 11.61
CA GLN A 78 -4.02 27.27 12.04
C GLN A 78 -4.68 28.14 10.95
N GLU A 79 -4.39 27.87 9.69
CA GLU A 79 -5.04 28.52 8.54
C GLU A 79 -6.49 28.06 8.32
N GLY A 80 -6.99 27.09 9.09
CA GLY A 80 -8.34 26.56 8.97
C GLY A 80 -8.53 25.64 7.74
N LYS A 81 -7.45 25.17 7.13
CA LYS A 81 -7.51 24.18 6.03
C LYS A 81 -7.93 22.80 6.53
N PHE A 82 -7.69 22.52 7.80
CA PHE A 82 -8.21 21.36 8.53
C PHE A 82 -9.12 21.80 9.67
N VAL A 83 -10.18 21.05 9.86
CA VAL A 83 -11.13 21.21 10.98
C VAL A 83 -11.21 19.89 11.75
N GLN A 84 -11.18 19.98 13.08
CA GLN A 84 -11.35 18.80 13.93
C GLN A 84 -12.83 18.55 14.19
N ASP A 85 -13.27 17.30 14.06
CA ASP A 85 -14.63 16.93 14.40
C ASP A 85 -14.91 17.17 15.91
N PRO A 86 -16.08 17.71 16.26
CA PRO A 86 -16.38 18.09 17.64
C PRO A 86 -16.52 16.90 18.58
N THR A 87 -16.93 15.74 18.04
CA THR A 87 -17.11 14.48 18.77
C THR A 87 -16.41 13.33 18.05
N PRO A 88 -16.03 12.26 18.75
CA PRO A 88 -15.53 11.06 18.10
C PRO A 88 -16.53 10.48 17.10
N CYS A 89 -16.08 10.17 15.90
CA CYS A 89 -16.89 9.63 14.80
C CYS A 89 -16.18 8.44 14.16
N PHE A 90 -16.96 7.58 13.51
CA PHE A 90 -16.50 6.71 12.43
C PHE A 90 -16.78 7.39 11.10
N TYR A 91 -16.13 6.90 10.05
CA TYR A 91 -16.37 7.42 8.72
C TYR A 91 -16.50 6.26 7.74
N LEU A 92 -17.26 6.47 6.65
CA LEU A 92 -17.12 5.64 5.46
C LEU A 92 -16.26 6.40 4.46
N TYR A 93 -15.35 5.67 3.85
CA TYR A 93 -14.56 6.17 2.73
C TYR A 93 -14.70 5.23 1.54
N GLU A 94 -15.33 5.74 0.50
CA GLU A 94 -15.52 5.04 -0.77
C GLU A 94 -14.57 5.59 -1.82
N LEU A 95 -13.94 4.65 -2.54
CA LEU A 95 -13.13 4.94 -3.72
C LEU A 95 -13.73 4.16 -4.90
N THR A 96 -13.90 4.84 -6.04
CA THR A 96 -14.38 4.20 -7.27
C THR A 96 -13.36 4.37 -8.38
N MET A 97 -12.90 3.25 -8.96
CA MET A 97 -11.98 3.16 -10.09
C MET A 97 -12.58 2.29 -11.17
N ASP A 98 -12.68 2.80 -12.40
CA ASP A 98 -13.21 2.07 -13.56
C ASP A 98 -14.60 1.44 -13.31
N GLY A 99 -15.44 2.14 -12.53
CA GLY A 99 -16.79 1.69 -12.16
C GLY A 99 -16.85 0.68 -11.01
N ASN A 100 -15.71 0.25 -10.46
CA ASN A 100 -15.64 -0.62 -9.29
C ASN A 100 -15.45 0.22 -8.03
N SER A 101 -16.38 0.10 -7.08
CA SER A 101 -16.34 0.81 -5.81
C SER A 101 -15.86 -0.11 -4.68
N GLN A 102 -15.01 0.42 -3.81
CA GLN A 102 -14.66 -0.19 -2.53
C GLN A 102 -14.96 0.78 -1.41
N THR A 103 -15.69 0.34 -0.39
CA THR A 103 -16.13 1.16 0.73
C THR A 103 -15.55 0.64 2.03
N GLY A 104 -14.67 1.42 2.67
CA GLY A 104 -14.04 1.07 3.93
C GLY A 104 -14.59 1.88 5.10
N VAL A 105 -14.59 1.26 6.29
CA VAL A 105 -14.83 1.95 7.56
C VAL A 105 -13.53 2.56 8.04
N VAL A 106 -13.54 3.88 8.28
CA VAL A 106 -12.39 4.61 8.86
C VAL A 106 -12.54 4.68 10.37
N ALA A 107 -11.55 4.22 11.08
CA ALA A 107 -11.57 4.09 12.53
C ALA A 107 -10.15 4.04 13.12
N CYS A 108 -10.06 4.15 14.45
CA CYS A 108 -8.83 3.89 15.19
C CYS A 108 -8.86 2.53 15.84
N ALA A 109 -7.83 1.74 15.63
CA ALA A 109 -7.75 0.37 16.02
C ALA A 109 -6.67 0.10 17.07
N SER A 110 -6.92 -0.89 17.95
CA SER A 110 -6.07 -1.21 19.09
C SER A 110 -4.70 -1.74 18.69
N ILE A 111 -3.63 -1.13 19.22
CA ILE A 111 -2.27 -1.63 19.05
C ILE A 111 -2.07 -3.01 19.72
N ASP A 112 -2.84 -3.33 20.73
CA ASP A 112 -2.74 -4.62 21.42
C ASP A 112 -3.29 -5.75 20.56
N ASP A 113 -4.34 -5.51 19.78
CA ASP A 113 -4.86 -6.51 18.86
C ASP A 113 -3.85 -6.88 17.77
N TYR A 114 -3.03 -5.92 17.35
CA TYR A 114 -1.90 -6.19 16.49
C TYR A 114 -0.82 -7.01 17.18
N ARG A 115 -0.41 -6.63 18.37
CA ARG A 115 0.62 -7.34 19.15
C ARG A 115 0.22 -8.78 19.46
N ASN A 116 -1.06 -8.99 19.75
CA ASN A 116 -1.63 -10.28 20.08
C ASN A 116 -2.06 -11.10 18.85
N ASN A 117 -1.70 -10.63 17.64
CA ASN A 117 -2.01 -11.30 16.37
C ASN A 117 -3.51 -11.59 16.15
N VAL A 118 -4.38 -10.81 16.80
CA VAL A 118 -5.82 -10.75 16.47
C VAL A 118 -5.96 -10.17 15.07
N ILE A 119 -5.12 -9.17 14.77
CA ILE A 119 -4.93 -8.61 13.47
C ILE A 119 -3.65 -9.18 12.88
N LYS A 120 -3.78 -9.75 11.71
CA LYS A 120 -2.75 -10.52 11.08
C LYS A 120 -1.99 -9.71 10.05
N LYS A 121 -0.66 -9.79 10.09
CA LYS A 121 0.21 -9.25 9.04
C LYS A 121 0.14 -10.14 7.82
N HIS A 122 0.22 -9.53 6.64
CA HIS A 122 0.39 -10.26 5.39
C HIS A 122 1.80 -10.14 4.81
N GLU A 123 2.53 -9.04 5.12
CA GLU A 123 3.88 -8.76 4.62
C GLU A 123 4.69 -7.98 5.67
N ASN A 124 6.02 -8.04 5.62
CA ASN A 124 6.89 -7.18 6.41
C ASN A 124 7.26 -5.91 5.63
N THR A 125 7.09 -4.77 6.28
CA THR A 125 7.57 -3.48 5.79
C THR A 125 9.11 -3.45 5.74
N ARG A 126 9.68 -2.69 4.83
CA ARG A 126 11.13 -2.42 4.79
C ARG A 126 11.53 -1.58 5.99
N ALA A 127 12.65 -1.91 6.63
CA ALA A 127 13.12 -1.26 7.84
C ALA A 127 13.36 0.26 7.66
N ASP A 128 13.89 0.68 6.50
CA ASP A 128 14.11 2.09 6.19
C ASP A 128 12.79 2.90 6.10
N LYS A 129 11.74 2.30 5.53
CA LYS A 129 10.41 2.92 5.45
C LYS A 129 9.67 2.93 6.78
N GLU A 130 9.86 1.87 7.56
CA GLU A 130 9.30 1.78 8.89
C GLU A 130 9.89 2.86 9.82
N GLU A 131 11.21 3.02 9.85
CA GLU A 131 11.88 4.06 10.63
C GLU A 131 11.44 5.47 10.22
N ASP A 132 11.37 5.72 8.90
CA ASP A 132 10.88 6.98 8.36
C ASP A 132 9.48 7.35 8.89
N ARG A 133 8.53 6.41 8.80
CA ARG A 133 7.15 6.67 9.25
C ARG A 133 7.03 6.79 10.77
N ILE A 134 7.79 6.01 11.54
CA ILE A 134 7.85 6.17 13.01
C ILE A 134 8.28 7.59 13.36
N ARG A 135 9.39 8.08 12.79
CA ARG A 135 9.89 9.44 13.04
C ARG A 135 8.89 10.52 12.63
N HIS A 136 8.24 10.35 11.47
CA HIS A 136 7.23 11.28 10.99
C HIS A 136 6.04 11.37 11.95
N VAL A 137 5.44 10.24 12.35
CA VAL A 137 4.31 10.19 13.29
C VAL A 137 4.70 10.71 14.66
N ASP A 138 5.87 10.36 15.17
CA ASP A 138 6.35 10.79 16.49
C ASP A 138 6.59 12.31 16.53
N THR A 139 7.20 12.88 15.50
CA THR A 139 7.49 14.32 15.42
C THR A 139 6.20 15.15 15.25
N CYS A 140 5.32 14.72 14.34
CA CYS A 140 4.04 15.40 14.11
C CYS A 140 3.04 15.17 15.25
N SER A 141 3.23 14.15 16.11
CA SER A 141 2.24 13.63 17.07
C SER A 141 0.88 13.42 16.39
N MET A 142 0.91 12.91 15.15
CA MET A 142 -0.27 12.73 14.32
C MET A 142 -0.04 11.62 13.29
N GLN A 143 -1.02 10.75 13.16
CA GLN A 143 -1.06 9.73 12.10
C GLN A 143 -1.69 10.37 10.87
N THR A 144 -0.90 10.51 9.81
CA THR A 144 -1.23 11.32 8.64
C THR A 144 -1.78 10.53 7.46
N GLY A 145 -1.62 9.21 7.49
CA GLY A 145 -2.16 8.29 6.49
C GLY A 145 -2.81 7.08 7.13
N PRO A 146 -3.99 6.67 6.67
CA PRO A 146 -4.66 5.49 7.22
C PRO A 146 -3.99 4.20 6.76
N ILE A 147 -3.95 3.22 7.66
CA ILE A 147 -3.49 1.87 7.38
C ILE A 147 -4.61 1.10 6.68
N PHE A 148 -4.25 0.40 5.61
CA PHE A 148 -5.16 -0.39 4.81
C PHE A 148 -5.37 -1.78 5.44
N LEU A 149 -6.63 -2.15 5.68
CA LEU A 149 -7.01 -3.41 6.28
C LEU A 149 -8.14 -4.10 5.52
N ALA A 150 -8.22 -5.43 5.68
CA ALA A 150 -9.26 -6.25 5.10
C ALA A 150 -9.95 -7.11 6.17
N TYR A 151 -11.27 -7.29 6.02
CA TYR A 151 -12.04 -8.24 6.81
C TYR A 151 -12.89 -9.13 5.91
N ARG A 152 -13.22 -10.34 6.40
CA ARG A 152 -14.20 -11.19 5.71
C ARG A 152 -15.58 -10.58 5.85
N VAL A 153 -16.24 -10.37 4.71
CA VAL A 153 -17.54 -9.72 4.62
C VAL A 153 -18.55 -10.24 5.65
N LYS A 154 -19.33 -9.29 6.20
CA LYS A 154 -20.44 -9.56 7.13
C LYS A 154 -21.68 -8.83 6.64
N GLU A 155 -22.72 -9.57 6.35
CA GLU A 155 -23.97 -9.07 5.78
C GLU A 155 -24.58 -7.92 6.60
N GLU A 156 -24.59 -8.06 7.95
CA GLU A 156 -25.12 -7.02 8.84
C GLU A 156 -24.39 -5.67 8.69
N LEU A 157 -23.05 -5.71 8.52
CA LEU A 157 -22.25 -4.51 8.32
C LEU A 157 -22.47 -3.92 6.93
N GLN A 158 -22.56 -4.77 5.90
CA GLN A 158 -22.84 -4.33 4.54
C GLN A 158 -24.21 -3.63 4.43
N ASN A 159 -25.23 -4.16 5.10
CA ASN A 159 -26.54 -3.55 5.15
C ASN A 159 -26.48 -2.15 5.79
N LYS A 160 -25.77 -1.99 6.90
CA LYS A 160 -25.57 -0.68 7.56
C LYS A 160 -24.77 0.30 6.68
N ILE A 161 -23.72 -0.16 6.02
CA ILE A 161 -22.97 0.65 5.04
C ILE A 161 -23.91 1.11 3.92
N GLY A 162 -24.75 0.21 3.39
CA GLY A 162 -25.74 0.53 2.37
C GLY A 162 -26.73 1.61 2.84
N GLU A 163 -27.25 1.51 4.06
CA GLU A 163 -28.13 2.52 4.65
C GLU A 163 -27.46 3.90 4.75
N ILE A 164 -26.22 3.96 5.23
CA ILE A 164 -25.48 5.21 5.38
C ILE A 164 -25.21 5.85 4.02
N LYS A 165 -24.87 5.08 3.01
CA LYS A 165 -24.60 5.56 1.64
C LYS A 165 -25.82 6.16 0.94
N THR A 166 -27.04 5.97 1.47
CA THR A 166 -28.23 6.68 0.97
C THR A 166 -28.27 8.16 1.37
N GLN A 167 -27.45 8.55 2.33
CA GLN A 167 -27.31 9.94 2.78
C GLN A 167 -26.32 10.70 1.89
N ALA A 168 -26.40 12.04 1.90
CA ALA A 168 -25.42 12.86 1.20
C ALA A 168 -24.04 12.73 1.85
N PRO A 169 -22.98 12.46 1.09
CA PRO A 169 -21.61 12.44 1.62
C PRO A 169 -21.16 13.84 2.02
N VAL A 170 -20.25 13.92 3.00
CA VAL A 170 -19.59 15.19 3.37
C VAL A 170 -18.54 15.61 2.36
N TYR A 171 -17.92 14.65 1.66
CA TYR A 171 -17.07 14.88 0.50
C TYR A 171 -17.53 14.03 -0.67
N ASP A 172 -17.52 14.61 -1.85
CA ASP A 172 -17.77 13.94 -3.14
C ASP A 172 -16.92 14.67 -4.20
N PHE A 173 -15.80 14.05 -4.61
CA PHE A 173 -14.88 14.64 -5.57
C PHE A 173 -14.17 13.59 -6.41
N VAL A 174 -13.63 14.03 -7.55
CA VAL A 174 -12.79 13.21 -8.42
C VAL A 174 -11.37 13.76 -8.39
N SER A 175 -10.39 12.92 -8.08
CA SER A 175 -8.96 13.27 -8.09
C SER A 175 -8.40 13.35 -9.53
N GLU A 176 -7.16 13.86 -9.68
CA GLU A 176 -6.56 14.08 -11.03
C GLU A 176 -6.36 12.77 -11.81
N ASP A 177 -6.15 11.66 -11.12
CA ASP A 177 -6.02 10.32 -11.69
C ASP A 177 -7.36 9.64 -12.01
N GLY A 178 -8.48 10.38 -11.88
CA GLY A 178 -9.82 9.91 -12.27
C GLY A 178 -10.54 9.06 -11.21
N ILE A 179 -9.97 8.88 -10.03
CA ILE A 179 -10.61 8.15 -8.93
C ILE A 179 -11.69 9.03 -8.29
N GLU A 180 -12.90 8.48 -8.13
CA GLU A 180 -13.96 9.13 -7.36
C GLU A 180 -13.77 8.83 -5.87
N HIS A 181 -13.97 9.85 -5.03
CA HIS A 181 -13.84 9.77 -3.58
C HIS A 181 -15.11 10.28 -2.92
N ARG A 182 -15.70 9.47 -2.06
CA ARG A 182 -16.83 9.87 -1.23
C ARG A 182 -16.58 9.55 0.23
N VAL A 183 -16.99 10.46 1.12
CA VAL A 183 -16.84 10.31 2.57
C VAL A 183 -18.16 10.60 3.26
N TRP A 184 -18.52 9.75 4.22
CA TRP A 184 -19.65 9.96 5.14
C TRP A 184 -19.15 9.96 6.56
N VAL A 185 -19.76 10.77 7.43
CA VAL A 185 -19.49 10.80 8.87
C VAL A 185 -20.53 9.99 9.60
N ILE A 186 -20.10 9.11 10.50
CA ILE A 186 -20.95 8.23 11.30
C ILE A 186 -20.68 8.50 12.77
N SER A 187 -21.72 8.81 13.54
CA SER A 187 -21.58 9.16 14.96
C SER A 187 -21.62 7.98 15.93
N GLU A 188 -21.63 6.71 15.47
CA GLU A 188 -21.66 5.49 16.33
C GLU A 188 -20.95 4.28 15.68
N ALA A 189 -20.38 3.41 16.51
CA ALA A 189 -19.24 2.53 16.45
C ALA A 189 -19.22 1.22 15.64
N ALA A 190 -18.05 0.76 15.20
CA ALA A 190 -17.51 -0.63 15.12
C ALA A 190 -16.10 -0.81 14.50
N ASP A 191 -15.37 -1.72 14.87
CA ASP A 191 -14.10 -2.41 15.00
C ASP A 191 -13.11 -2.66 13.82
N VAL A 192 -11.75 -2.55 14.02
CA VAL A 192 -10.52 -3.19 13.45
C VAL A 192 -9.25 -2.33 13.14
N ALA A 193 -8.11 -2.68 13.19
CA ALA A 193 -6.74 -2.58 13.53
C ALA A 193 -5.56 -2.22 12.61
N MET A 194 -4.36 -1.64 12.94
CA MET A 194 -2.96 -2.13 12.83
C MET A 194 -1.79 -1.17 12.47
N ILE A 195 -0.62 -1.40 12.61
CA ILE A 195 0.81 -1.74 12.68
C ILE A 195 1.80 -0.61 13.06
N GLU A 196 2.00 0.46 12.24
CA GLU A 196 3.08 1.46 12.44
C GLU A 196 2.83 2.32 13.68
N ALA A 197 1.61 2.68 13.90
CA ALA A 197 1.16 3.34 15.12
C ALA A 197 1.42 2.52 16.40
N VAL A 198 1.53 1.19 16.30
CA VAL A 198 1.87 0.33 17.44
C VAL A 198 3.22 0.71 18.05
N LYS A 199 4.27 0.91 17.25
CA LYS A 199 5.60 1.24 17.77
C LYS A 199 5.63 2.62 18.40
N VAL A 200 4.96 3.60 17.84
CA VAL A 200 4.82 4.93 18.44
C VAL A 200 4.00 4.84 19.72
N GLY A 201 2.87 4.14 19.72
CA GLY A 201 2.06 3.91 20.91
C GLY A 201 2.84 3.22 22.02
N LEU A 202 3.65 2.21 21.71
CA LEU A 202 4.51 1.54 22.70
C LEU A 202 5.58 2.49 23.27
N LYS A 203 6.22 3.31 22.44
CA LYS A 203 7.16 4.34 22.87
C LYS A 203 6.48 5.35 23.81
N ARG A 204 5.23 5.76 23.50
CA ARG A 204 4.44 6.64 24.37
C ARG A 204 4.07 5.96 25.70
N ARG A 205 3.73 4.66 25.70
CA ARG A 205 3.50 3.90 26.95
C ARG A 205 4.73 3.85 27.85
N GLU A 206 5.94 3.76 27.29
CA GLU A 206 7.19 3.84 28.05
C GLU A 206 7.42 5.21 28.67
N GLN A 207 7.01 6.28 27.98
CA GLN A 207 7.08 7.67 28.48
C GLN A 207 5.97 7.99 29.50
N HIS A 208 4.83 7.27 29.45
CA HIS A 208 3.67 7.43 30.33
C HIS A 208 3.33 6.11 31.03
N PRO A 209 4.12 5.66 32.02
CA PRO A 209 3.97 4.33 32.63
C PRO A 209 2.65 4.15 33.40
N ASP A 210 1.92 5.21 33.63
CA ASP A 210 0.60 5.27 34.28
C ASP A 210 -0.57 5.30 33.27
N TYR A 211 -0.32 4.99 31.98
CA TYR A 211 -1.36 4.92 30.96
C TYR A 211 -2.51 3.97 31.34
N THR A 212 -3.73 4.37 30.97
CA THR A 212 -4.95 3.61 31.29
C THR A 212 -5.37 2.62 30.19
N GLY A 213 -4.86 2.83 28.96
CA GLY A 213 -5.26 2.11 27.74
C GLY A 213 -6.27 2.87 26.87
N GLU A 214 -6.79 4.00 27.38
CA GLU A 214 -7.78 4.83 26.66
C GLU A 214 -7.14 5.96 25.85
N GLU A 215 -5.86 6.25 26.05
CA GLU A 215 -5.13 7.31 25.37
C GLU A 215 -5.04 7.05 23.86
N GLU A 216 -5.03 8.13 23.04
CA GLU A 216 -5.06 8.02 21.58
C GLU A 216 -3.83 7.30 20.98
N PHE A 217 -2.67 7.36 21.64
CA PHE A 217 -1.48 6.60 21.21
C PHE A 217 -1.61 5.07 21.34
N ASN A 218 -2.66 4.55 22.00
CA ASN A 218 -2.96 3.12 22.07
C ASN A 218 -3.75 2.62 20.86
N TYR A 219 -4.06 3.51 19.92
CA TYR A 219 -4.85 3.21 18.75
C TYR A 219 -4.21 3.82 17.50
N PHE A 220 -4.55 3.31 16.34
CA PHE A 220 -4.02 3.79 15.08
C PHE A 220 -5.08 3.88 13.99
N LEU A 221 -4.92 4.92 13.16
CA LEU A 221 -5.81 5.24 12.07
C LEU A 221 -5.81 4.14 10.99
N SER A 222 -6.97 3.65 10.63
CA SER A 222 -7.14 2.62 9.62
C SER A 222 -8.37 2.84 8.75
N VAL A 223 -8.32 2.29 7.53
CA VAL A 223 -9.49 2.10 6.65
C VAL A 223 -9.63 0.61 6.40
N ILE A 224 -10.81 0.07 6.64
CA ILE A 224 -11.08 -1.35 6.76
C ILE A 224 -12.11 -1.75 5.72
N PHE A 225 -11.70 -2.55 4.75
CA PHE A 225 -12.50 -2.95 3.61
C PHE A 225 -13.00 -4.38 3.72
N PRO A 226 -14.21 -4.68 3.21
CA PRO A 226 -14.63 -6.06 2.98
C PRO A 226 -13.78 -6.68 1.88
N ASP A 227 -13.40 -7.93 2.06
CA ASP A 227 -12.54 -8.67 1.12
C ASP A 227 -13.10 -8.76 -0.30
N GLU A 228 -14.43 -8.85 -0.43
CA GLU A 228 -15.11 -8.96 -1.71
C GLU A 228 -15.02 -7.69 -2.60
N GLU A 229 -14.75 -6.53 -2.01
CA GLU A 229 -14.61 -5.27 -2.74
C GLU A 229 -13.16 -4.94 -3.09
N LEU A 230 -12.19 -5.71 -2.58
CA LEU A 230 -10.78 -5.41 -2.75
C LEU A 230 -10.25 -5.81 -4.12
N GLN A 231 -9.56 -4.88 -4.77
CA GLN A 231 -8.92 -5.11 -6.05
C GLN A 231 -7.40 -5.19 -5.88
N ILE A 232 -6.84 -6.35 -6.23
CA ILE A 232 -5.39 -6.57 -6.27
C ILE A 232 -4.99 -6.69 -7.74
N LEU A 233 -4.07 -5.82 -8.16
CA LEU A 233 -3.44 -5.88 -9.48
C LEU A 233 -2.15 -6.69 -9.45
N ASP A 234 -1.67 -7.05 -10.64
CA ASP A 234 -0.39 -7.71 -10.82
C ASP A 234 0.76 -6.83 -10.32
N TYR A 235 1.72 -7.45 -9.65
CA TYR A 235 2.95 -6.79 -9.24
C TYR A 235 4.10 -7.43 -10.03
N ASN A 236 4.53 -6.76 -11.07
CA ASN A 236 5.46 -7.28 -12.07
C ASN A 236 6.91 -7.09 -11.64
N ARG A 237 7.84 -7.84 -12.27
CA ARG A 237 9.27 -7.78 -12.00
C ARG A 237 10.02 -7.40 -13.25
N VAL A 238 11.10 -6.63 -13.06
CA VAL A 238 12.07 -6.33 -14.13
C VAL A 238 13.49 -6.57 -13.59
N VAL A 239 14.37 -7.15 -14.42
CA VAL A 239 15.72 -7.56 -13.99
C VAL A 239 16.76 -7.03 -14.97
N LYS A 240 17.88 -6.52 -14.45
CA LYS A 240 18.92 -5.80 -15.21
C LYS A 240 19.77 -6.67 -16.11
N ASP A 241 19.97 -7.93 -15.75
CA ASP A 241 20.85 -8.84 -16.48
C ASP A 241 20.39 -10.28 -16.38
N LEU A 242 20.98 -11.17 -17.16
CA LEU A 242 20.70 -12.60 -17.16
C LEU A 242 21.73 -13.41 -16.35
N ASN A 243 22.36 -12.81 -15.36
CA ASN A 243 23.38 -13.46 -14.50
C ASN A 243 24.53 -14.09 -15.30
N GLY A 244 24.98 -13.39 -16.35
CA GLY A 244 26.08 -13.85 -17.23
C GLY A 244 25.70 -14.90 -18.26
N LEU A 245 24.43 -15.31 -18.33
CA LEU A 245 23.92 -16.24 -19.36
C LEU A 245 23.64 -15.46 -20.66
N ASP A 246 23.86 -16.12 -21.80
CA ASP A 246 23.27 -15.68 -23.04
C ASP A 246 21.77 -16.07 -23.10
N VAL A 247 21.05 -15.61 -24.11
CA VAL A 247 19.59 -15.81 -24.22
C VAL A 247 19.22 -17.30 -24.35
N ASP A 248 20.00 -18.07 -25.13
CA ASP A 248 19.71 -19.49 -25.37
C ASP A 248 19.94 -20.31 -24.08
N ALA A 249 21.03 -20.06 -23.39
CA ALA A 249 21.34 -20.69 -22.10
C ALA A 249 20.31 -20.30 -21.01
N PHE A 250 19.86 -19.05 -21.02
CA PHE A 250 18.81 -18.60 -20.11
C PHE A 250 17.47 -19.29 -20.36
N LEU A 251 17.03 -19.38 -21.63
CA LEU A 251 15.81 -20.10 -21.98
C LEU A 251 15.90 -21.59 -21.63
N ALA A 252 17.03 -22.22 -21.93
CA ALA A 252 17.25 -23.64 -21.58
C ALA A 252 17.18 -23.87 -20.06
N ALA A 253 17.76 -22.98 -19.23
CA ALA A 253 17.68 -23.09 -17.78
C ALA A 253 16.24 -22.91 -17.24
N ILE A 254 15.41 -22.10 -17.88
CA ILE A 254 13.99 -21.94 -17.51
C ILE A 254 13.20 -23.21 -17.85
N GLU A 255 13.50 -23.88 -18.95
CA GLU A 255 12.81 -25.08 -19.40
C GLU A 255 12.86 -26.24 -18.40
N ASP A 256 13.78 -26.26 -17.44
CA ASP A 256 13.81 -27.26 -16.39
C ASP A 256 12.53 -27.24 -15.52
N HIS A 257 11.98 -26.05 -15.28
CA HIS A 257 10.85 -25.83 -14.37
C HIS A 257 9.58 -25.29 -15.03
N PHE A 258 9.70 -24.68 -16.20
CA PHE A 258 8.57 -24.06 -16.91
C PHE A 258 8.45 -24.61 -18.34
N MET A 259 7.24 -24.68 -18.83
CA MET A 259 6.97 -24.81 -20.26
C MET A 259 7.01 -23.41 -20.87
N ILE A 260 7.76 -23.24 -21.96
CA ILE A 260 7.90 -21.96 -22.65
C ILE A 260 7.11 -21.98 -23.95
N GLU A 261 6.24 -20.99 -24.15
CA GLU A 261 5.53 -20.77 -25.40
C GLU A 261 5.82 -19.36 -25.89
N LYS A 262 6.39 -19.23 -27.08
CA LYS A 262 6.69 -17.96 -27.69
C LYS A 262 5.41 -17.27 -28.21
N LYS A 263 5.16 -16.03 -27.78
CA LYS A 263 4.01 -15.20 -28.20
C LYS A 263 4.40 -14.14 -29.25
N GLY A 264 5.70 -14.02 -29.53
CA GLY A 264 6.22 -13.02 -30.45
C GLY A 264 6.08 -11.59 -29.89
N ARG A 265 5.70 -10.64 -30.72
CA ARG A 265 5.57 -9.22 -30.32
C ARG A 265 4.21 -8.85 -29.72
N ILE A 266 3.36 -9.83 -29.46
CA ILE A 266 2.04 -9.57 -28.87
C ILE A 266 2.19 -9.56 -27.35
N PRO A 267 1.91 -8.43 -26.65
CA PRO A 267 1.97 -8.37 -25.21
C PRO A 267 1.15 -9.47 -24.53
N TYR A 268 1.76 -10.17 -23.58
CA TYR A 268 1.11 -11.30 -22.94
C TYR A 268 0.92 -11.03 -21.45
N ARG A 269 -0.33 -11.03 -21.00
CA ARG A 269 -0.72 -11.00 -19.58
C ARG A 269 -1.19 -12.41 -19.19
N PRO A 270 -0.68 -12.99 -18.09
CA PRO A 270 -1.16 -14.27 -17.60
C PRO A 270 -2.67 -14.27 -17.31
N GLU A 271 -3.36 -15.32 -17.70
CA GLU A 271 -4.82 -15.46 -17.51
C GLU A 271 -5.18 -16.35 -16.32
N LYS A 272 -4.20 -17.03 -15.73
CA LYS A 272 -4.41 -17.96 -14.62
C LYS A 272 -3.17 -18.12 -13.76
N LYS A 273 -3.38 -18.54 -12.52
CA LYS A 273 -2.32 -18.94 -11.58
C LYS A 273 -1.39 -19.99 -12.18
N GLY A 274 -0.09 -19.85 -11.91
CA GLY A 274 0.97 -20.72 -12.43
C GLY A 274 1.39 -20.40 -13.86
N ALA A 275 0.90 -19.30 -14.44
CA ALA A 275 1.36 -18.76 -15.71
C ALA A 275 2.02 -17.40 -15.49
N PHE A 276 3.05 -17.09 -16.28
CA PHE A 276 3.82 -15.85 -16.25
C PHE A 276 4.04 -15.36 -17.66
N GLY A 277 4.00 -14.05 -17.87
CA GLY A 277 4.53 -13.47 -19.10
C GLY A 277 6.01 -13.14 -18.91
N MET A 278 6.80 -13.29 -19.95
CA MET A 278 8.20 -12.84 -19.97
C MET A 278 8.44 -12.03 -21.23
N PHE A 279 9.01 -10.84 -21.08
CA PHE A 279 9.46 -10.02 -22.20
C PHE A 279 10.98 -10.01 -22.25
N LEU A 280 11.55 -10.49 -23.35
CA LEU A 280 12.97 -10.64 -23.58
C LEU A 280 13.28 -10.49 -25.07
N GLU A 281 14.29 -9.68 -25.45
CA GLU A 281 14.73 -9.49 -26.85
C GLU A 281 13.57 -9.16 -27.80
N ASP A 282 12.75 -8.15 -27.44
CA ASP A 282 11.59 -7.67 -28.21
C ASP A 282 10.47 -8.71 -28.43
N GLU A 283 10.47 -9.78 -27.64
CA GLU A 283 9.48 -10.84 -27.76
C GLU A 283 8.86 -11.23 -26.43
N TRP A 284 7.58 -11.52 -26.47
CA TRP A 284 6.83 -12.05 -25.34
C TRP A 284 6.81 -13.59 -25.37
N TYR A 285 6.90 -14.16 -24.18
CA TYR A 285 6.78 -15.58 -23.90
C TYR A 285 5.75 -15.83 -22.82
N CYS A 286 5.01 -16.93 -22.92
CA CYS A 286 4.23 -17.48 -21.82
C CYS A 286 5.06 -18.56 -21.14
N LEU A 287 5.34 -18.39 -19.86
CA LEU A 287 5.93 -19.42 -19.01
C LEU A 287 4.81 -20.09 -18.21
N THR A 288 4.70 -21.41 -18.27
CA THR A 288 3.74 -22.16 -17.45
C THR A 288 4.49 -23.09 -16.50
N ALA A 289 4.30 -22.90 -15.20
CA ALA A 289 4.91 -23.74 -14.17
C ALA A 289 4.54 -25.21 -14.36
N LYS A 290 5.54 -26.10 -14.40
CA LYS A 290 5.33 -27.55 -14.48
C LYS A 290 4.69 -28.06 -13.19
N LYS A 291 4.06 -29.23 -13.24
CA LYS A 291 3.32 -29.82 -12.10
C LYS A 291 4.23 -30.07 -10.89
N GLU A 292 5.46 -30.44 -11.16
CA GLU A 292 6.47 -30.83 -10.17
C GLU A 292 6.88 -29.72 -9.22
N ILE A 293 6.74 -28.45 -9.65
CA ILE A 293 7.08 -27.27 -8.84
C ILE A 293 5.85 -26.62 -8.20
N ARG A 294 4.64 -27.07 -8.52
CA ARG A 294 3.42 -26.52 -7.93
C ARG A 294 3.21 -27.07 -6.52
N SER A 295 2.77 -26.21 -5.61
CA SER A 295 2.52 -26.53 -4.21
C SER A 295 1.13 -26.09 -3.78
N GLU A 296 0.52 -26.80 -2.86
CA GLU A 296 -0.73 -26.42 -2.16
C GLU A 296 -0.44 -25.66 -0.85
N ASP A 297 0.81 -25.52 -0.46
CA ASP A 297 1.20 -24.71 0.68
C ASP A 297 0.83 -23.25 0.45
N ALA A 298 0.34 -22.59 1.48
CA ALA A 298 -0.19 -21.21 1.38
C ALA A 298 0.85 -20.18 0.88
N VAL A 299 2.15 -20.40 1.15
CA VAL A 299 3.23 -19.50 0.73
C VAL A 299 3.96 -20.04 -0.49
N GLU A 300 4.40 -21.31 -0.45
CA GLU A 300 5.15 -21.93 -1.55
C GLU A 300 4.32 -22.08 -2.83
N GLY A 301 3.00 -22.15 -2.69
CA GLY A 301 2.06 -22.22 -3.81
C GLY A 301 1.72 -20.88 -4.46
N LEU A 302 2.23 -19.74 -3.95
CA LEU A 302 2.05 -18.44 -4.57
C LEU A 302 2.88 -18.31 -5.86
N ASP A 303 2.35 -17.66 -6.87
CA ASP A 303 3.09 -17.41 -8.12
C ASP A 303 4.37 -16.61 -7.88
N VAL A 304 4.37 -15.72 -6.92
CA VAL A 304 5.58 -14.96 -6.52
C VAL A 304 6.65 -15.88 -5.93
N SER A 305 6.26 -16.90 -5.17
CA SER A 305 7.18 -17.92 -4.63
C SER A 305 7.70 -18.84 -5.72
N LEU A 306 6.83 -19.26 -6.63
CA LEU A 306 7.24 -20.10 -7.77
C LEU A 306 8.28 -19.39 -8.64
N LEU A 307 8.02 -18.13 -9.00
CA LEU A 307 8.99 -17.35 -9.79
C LEU A 307 10.30 -17.14 -9.04
N GLN A 308 10.24 -16.82 -7.73
CA GLN A 308 11.42 -16.62 -6.89
C GLN A 308 12.26 -17.90 -6.77
N ASN A 309 11.64 -19.01 -6.41
CA ASN A 309 12.35 -20.25 -6.03
C ASN A 309 12.86 -21.04 -7.24
N TYR A 310 12.23 -20.88 -8.41
CA TYR A 310 12.54 -21.69 -9.59
C TYR A 310 13.09 -20.92 -10.79
N LEU A 311 13.15 -19.56 -10.70
CA LEU A 311 13.73 -18.74 -11.74
C LEU A 311 14.62 -17.62 -11.20
N LEU A 312 14.08 -16.71 -10.37
CA LEU A 312 14.85 -15.53 -9.94
C LEU A 312 16.10 -15.91 -9.13
N ASN A 313 15.97 -16.83 -8.18
CA ASN A 313 17.12 -17.29 -7.39
C ASN A 313 18.03 -18.25 -8.18
N PRO A 314 17.59 -19.43 -8.66
CA PRO A 314 18.51 -20.41 -9.22
C PRO A 314 19.09 -20.02 -10.58
N VAL A 315 18.36 -19.25 -11.40
CA VAL A 315 18.82 -18.89 -12.75
C VAL A 315 19.42 -17.48 -12.77
N LEU A 316 18.72 -16.49 -12.19
CA LEU A 316 19.17 -15.10 -12.20
C LEU A 316 20.03 -14.72 -10.97
N GLY A 317 20.20 -15.63 -9.99
CA GLY A 317 21.04 -15.40 -8.81
C GLY A 317 20.48 -14.32 -7.88
N ILE A 318 19.17 -14.05 -7.90
CA ILE A 318 18.52 -13.07 -7.02
C ILE A 318 18.02 -13.81 -5.77
N GLU A 319 18.83 -13.83 -4.73
CA GLU A 319 18.53 -14.54 -3.48
C GLU A 319 17.45 -13.79 -2.67
N ASP A 320 17.63 -12.49 -2.45
CA ASP A 320 16.68 -11.63 -1.75
C ASP A 320 16.25 -10.44 -2.61
N PRO A 321 15.02 -10.46 -3.14
CA PRO A 321 14.52 -9.39 -4.00
C PRO A 321 14.29 -8.05 -3.27
N LYS A 322 14.39 -8.00 -1.92
CA LYS A 322 14.32 -6.73 -1.17
C LYS A 322 15.61 -5.93 -1.24
N THR A 323 16.73 -6.61 -1.34
CA THR A 323 18.07 -6.02 -1.21
C THR A 323 18.89 -6.05 -2.50
N ASP A 324 18.57 -6.95 -3.44
CA ASP A 324 19.26 -7.04 -4.74
C ASP A 324 18.88 -5.85 -5.63
N LYS A 325 19.89 -5.08 -6.04
CA LYS A 325 19.72 -3.88 -6.89
C LYS A 325 19.55 -4.20 -8.38
N ARG A 326 19.60 -5.48 -8.77
CA ARG A 326 19.38 -5.92 -10.14
C ARG A 326 17.89 -6.15 -10.46
N ILE A 327 17.05 -6.29 -9.45
CA ILE A 327 15.59 -6.43 -9.62
C ILE A 327 14.88 -5.14 -9.21
N ASP A 328 13.81 -4.82 -9.94
CA ASP A 328 12.87 -3.77 -9.59
C ASP A 328 11.42 -4.23 -9.84
N PHE A 329 10.44 -3.47 -9.34
CA PHE A 329 9.05 -3.86 -9.32
C PHE A 329 8.18 -2.84 -10.02
N VAL A 330 7.21 -3.31 -10.82
CA VAL A 330 6.29 -2.48 -11.61
C VAL A 330 4.86 -2.87 -11.27
N GLY A 331 4.10 -1.95 -10.65
CA GLY A 331 2.68 -2.15 -10.37
C GLY A 331 1.85 -2.29 -11.64
N GLY A 332 0.88 -3.18 -11.65
CA GLY A 332 0.05 -3.51 -12.80
C GLY A 332 -0.73 -2.32 -13.39
N ILE A 333 -0.96 -1.28 -12.58
CA ILE A 333 -1.57 -0.01 -13.04
C ILE A 333 -0.78 0.66 -14.19
N ARG A 334 0.52 0.44 -14.28
CA ARG A 334 1.38 0.97 -15.34
C ARG A 334 1.27 0.19 -16.66
N GLY A 335 0.63 -0.98 -16.64
CA GLY A 335 0.42 -1.81 -17.82
C GLY A 335 1.67 -2.50 -18.36
N LEU A 336 1.50 -3.35 -19.38
CA LEU A 336 2.59 -4.12 -19.99
C LEU A 336 3.56 -3.25 -20.79
N ALA A 337 3.10 -2.13 -21.35
CA ALA A 337 3.96 -1.20 -22.08
C ALA A 337 5.10 -0.63 -21.22
N GLU A 338 4.89 -0.49 -19.90
CA GLU A 338 5.95 -0.08 -19.00
C GLU A 338 7.03 -1.16 -18.85
N LEU A 339 6.67 -2.45 -18.87
CA LEU A 339 7.63 -3.54 -18.86
C LEU A 339 8.53 -3.52 -20.11
N GLU A 340 7.91 -3.34 -21.30
CA GLU A 340 8.65 -3.19 -22.56
C GLU A 340 9.58 -1.97 -22.51
N ARG A 341 9.06 -0.83 -22.06
CA ARG A 341 9.86 0.40 -21.91
C ARG A 341 11.08 0.19 -21.02
N ARG A 342 10.90 -0.47 -19.84
CA ARG A 342 11.98 -0.75 -18.90
C ARG A 342 13.04 -1.67 -19.51
N VAL A 343 12.65 -2.71 -20.26
CA VAL A 343 13.59 -3.58 -20.96
C VAL A 343 14.38 -2.84 -22.04
N HIS A 344 13.76 -1.89 -22.72
CA HIS A 344 14.44 -1.07 -23.73
C HIS A 344 15.36 0.02 -23.14
N THR A 345 15.24 0.35 -21.85
CA THR A 345 16.00 1.47 -21.25
C THR A 345 17.04 1.04 -20.25
N ASP A 346 16.66 0.28 -19.25
CA ASP A 346 17.51 0.02 -18.06
C ASP A 346 17.50 -1.43 -17.54
N MET A 347 16.65 -2.28 -18.12
CA MET A 347 16.50 -3.68 -17.73
C MET A 347 16.76 -4.62 -18.91
N LYS A 348 16.98 -5.91 -18.64
CA LYS A 348 17.23 -6.92 -19.69
C LYS A 348 16.04 -7.84 -19.91
N VAL A 349 15.29 -8.15 -18.86
CA VAL A 349 14.13 -9.02 -18.90
C VAL A 349 13.03 -8.53 -17.96
N ALA A 350 11.77 -8.72 -18.36
CA ALA A 350 10.60 -8.40 -17.53
C ALA A 350 9.69 -9.62 -17.39
N PHE A 351 9.01 -9.70 -16.23
CA PHE A 351 8.02 -10.73 -15.94
C PHE A 351 6.69 -10.11 -15.57
N SER A 352 5.63 -10.42 -16.33
CA SER A 352 4.26 -10.10 -15.94
C SER A 352 3.67 -11.24 -15.13
N MET A 353 3.04 -10.88 -14.01
CA MET A 353 2.50 -11.80 -13.02
C MET A 353 0.98 -11.96 -13.17
N TYR A 354 0.47 -13.10 -12.74
CA TYR A 354 -0.96 -13.21 -12.43
C TYR A 354 -1.22 -12.56 -11.07
N PRO A 355 -2.27 -11.73 -10.91
CA PRO A 355 -2.55 -11.08 -9.63
C PRO A 355 -2.77 -12.08 -8.50
N THR A 356 -2.15 -11.85 -7.36
CA THR A 356 -2.45 -12.61 -6.14
C THR A 356 -3.87 -12.31 -5.69
N SER A 357 -4.66 -13.34 -5.38
CA SER A 357 -6.03 -13.18 -4.92
C SER A 357 -6.10 -12.81 -3.43
N ILE A 358 -7.19 -12.15 -3.02
CA ILE A 358 -7.44 -11.88 -1.59
C ILE A 358 -7.59 -13.17 -0.78
N GLY A 359 -8.10 -14.24 -1.39
CA GLY A 359 -8.17 -15.56 -0.76
C GLY A 359 -6.79 -16.15 -0.45
N GLU A 360 -5.80 -15.98 -1.33
CA GLU A 360 -4.42 -16.40 -1.08
C GLU A 360 -3.79 -15.57 0.05
N LEU A 361 -4.01 -14.26 0.06
CA LEU A 361 -3.54 -13.40 1.14
C LEU A 361 -4.10 -13.86 2.50
N PHE A 362 -5.40 -14.13 2.57
CA PHE A 362 -6.03 -14.61 3.79
C PHE A 362 -5.54 -16.00 4.20
N ALA A 363 -5.31 -16.90 3.24
CA ALA A 363 -4.76 -18.23 3.55
C ALA A 363 -3.37 -18.14 4.19
N VAL A 364 -2.49 -17.27 3.68
CA VAL A 364 -1.17 -17.01 4.26
C VAL A 364 -1.29 -16.43 5.68
N ALA A 365 -2.15 -15.42 5.85
CA ALA A 365 -2.37 -14.78 7.15
C ALA A 365 -3.00 -15.75 8.18
N ASP A 366 -3.94 -16.60 7.76
CA ASP A 366 -4.55 -17.62 8.62
C ASP A 366 -3.57 -18.72 9.03
N ALA A 367 -2.62 -19.05 8.17
CA ALA A 367 -1.51 -19.94 8.50
C ALA A 367 -0.48 -19.30 9.47
N GLY A 368 -0.66 -18.03 9.86
CA GLY A 368 0.29 -17.30 10.72
C GLY A 368 1.63 -17.03 10.02
N ARG A 369 1.63 -17.01 8.69
CA ARG A 369 2.82 -16.80 7.85
C ARG A 369 2.77 -15.43 7.17
N LEU A 370 3.85 -15.07 6.51
CA LEU A 370 3.98 -13.82 5.76
C LEU A 370 4.14 -14.13 4.27
N MET A 371 3.58 -13.27 3.43
CA MET A 371 3.81 -13.31 1.99
C MET A 371 5.24 -12.90 1.64
N PRO A 372 5.80 -13.42 0.56
CA PRO A 372 7.01 -12.87 -0.02
C PRO A 372 6.87 -11.36 -0.32
N PRO A 373 7.97 -10.62 -0.37
CA PRO A 373 7.91 -9.19 -0.63
C PRO A 373 7.30 -8.88 -2.00
N LYS A 374 6.52 -7.79 -2.03
CA LYS A 374 5.91 -7.30 -3.28
C LYS A 374 4.98 -8.33 -3.95
N SER A 375 4.17 -9.01 -3.14
CA SER A 375 3.18 -9.99 -3.59
C SER A 375 1.86 -9.39 -4.02
N THR A 376 1.49 -8.22 -3.47
CA THR A 376 0.19 -7.58 -3.70
C THR A 376 0.35 -6.12 -4.08
N TRP A 377 -0.51 -5.66 -5.00
CA TRP A 377 -0.64 -4.27 -5.37
C TRP A 377 -2.12 -3.87 -5.31
N PHE A 378 -2.52 -3.25 -4.19
CA PHE A 378 -3.90 -2.80 -4.03
C PHE A 378 -4.16 -1.50 -4.78
N GLU A 379 -5.29 -1.45 -5.50
CA GLU A 379 -5.84 -0.25 -6.13
C GLU A 379 -7.35 -0.15 -5.86
N PRO A 380 -7.90 1.09 -5.85
CA PRO A 380 -7.19 2.37 -5.85
C PRO A 380 -6.47 2.66 -4.53
N LYS A 381 -5.41 3.47 -4.59
CA LYS A 381 -4.63 3.87 -3.41
C LYS A 381 -5.44 4.79 -2.49
N LEU A 382 -5.40 4.54 -1.19
CA LEU A 382 -5.91 5.46 -0.18
C LEU A 382 -5.22 6.83 -0.29
N ARG A 383 -5.93 7.90 0.08
CA ARG A 383 -5.35 9.24 0.09
C ARG A 383 -4.89 9.63 1.49
N SER A 384 -3.69 10.17 1.59
CA SER A 384 -3.22 10.91 2.76
C SER A 384 -3.93 12.26 2.87
N GLY A 385 -4.09 12.77 4.09
CA GLY A 385 -4.64 14.09 4.36
C GLY A 385 -6.17 14.18 4.36
N LEU A 386 -6.91 13.10 4.09
CA LEU A 386 -8.38 13.11 4.25
C LEU A 386 -8.82 12.87 5.70
N PHE A 387 -8.03 12.10 6.45
CA PHE A 387 -8.24 11.83 7.87
C PHE A 387 -6.88 11.90 8.57
N LEU A 388 -6.81 12.66 9.65
CA LEU A 388 -5.64 12.72 10.52
C LEU A 388 -6.08 12.37 11.93
N HIS A 389 -5.31 11.51 12.60
CA HIS A 389 -5.55 11.11 13.97
C HIS A 389 -4.46 11.67 14.87
N GLU A 390 -4.84 12.59 15.75
CA GLU A 390 -3.93 13.19 16.73
C GLU A 390 -3.69 12.22 17.89
N ILE A 391 -2.44 12.07 18.25
CA ILE A 391 -2.00 11.33 19.42
C ILE A 391 -1.39 12.31 20.43
N GLU A 392 -1.48 11.99 21.73
CA GLU A 392 -0.93 12.82 22.80
C GLU A 392 0.60 12.92 22.66
N ARG A 393 1.14 14.10 22.97
CA ARG A 393 2.59 14.40 22.97
C ARG A 393 3.31 13.90 24.20
#